data_6aea07127c0da487b91752f1eeb85bc1
#
_entry.id   6aea07127c0da487b91752f1eeb85bc1
#
_cell.length_a   1.000
_cell.length_b   1.000
_cell.length_c   1.000
_cell.angle_alpha   90.00
_cell.angle_beta   90.00
_cell.angle_gamma   90.00
#
_symmetry.space_group_name_H-M   'P 1'
#
loop_
_entity.id
_entity.type
_entity.pdbx_description
1 polymer ?
#
loop_
_entity_poly.entity_id
_entity_poly.type
_entity_poly.pdbx_seq_one_letter_code
_entity_poly.pdbx_strand_id
1 'polypeptide(L)'
;MTAPGLWHIAAAEPGLTAVVDPDGGEVSYGSLAAAADRYGRGLQAMGLRPGDSVVVLLPNGSDLMAMYFAAMQTGLYIVPVNWHLVGPEIAYLIADSGAKAFVTSSRFAEAAVIAGESLPASARFSVGEIEGFQPLSSLDAAEPVGRPDIRTAGAPMLYTSGTTGRPKGVRRALTGADPDDVPAAGIWFFGIFDLKPFDGHVHLCGSPLYHTAVLNFVALSIQFGHTSVLT
;
A
#
# COMPACT_ATOMS: atom_id res chain seq x y z
N MET A 1 7.13 12.69 -23.76
CA MET A 1 6.02 11.88 -23.20
C MET A 1 6.42 11.50 -21.79
N THR A 2 5.52 11.67 -20.82
CA THR A 2 5.73 11.29 -19.42
C THR A 2 5.90 9.77 -19.32
N ALA A 3 6.89 9.30 -18.54
CA ALA A 3 7.06 7.87 -18.31
C ALA A 3 5.96 7.34 -17.36
N PRO A 4 5.54 6.06 -17.49
CA PRO A 4 4.68 5.45 -16.50
C PRO A 4 5.32 5.46 -15.12
N GLY A 5 4.51 5.48 -14.09
CA GLY A 5 4.94 5.48 -12.70
C GLY A 5 4.36 6.63 -11.90
N LEU A 6 3.90 6.34 -10.67
CA LEU A 6 3.23 7.31 -9.81
C LEU A 6 4.03 8.62 -9.69
N TRP A 7 5.32 8.53 -9.41
CA TRP A 7 6.16 9.71 -9.15
C TRP A 7 6.50 10.50 -10.42
N HIS A 8 6.62 9.84 -11.58
CA HIS A 8 6.79 10.52 -12.86
C HIS A 8 5.53 11.34 -13.22
N ILE A 9 4.36 10.71 -13.02
CA ILE A 9 3.07 11.36 -13.31
C ILE A 9 2.82 12.50 -12.34
N ALA A 10 3.05 12.28 -11.03
CA ALA A 10 2.90 13.31 -10.01
C ALA A 10 3.79 14.54 -10.25
N ALA A 11 4.98 14.34 -10.81
CA ALA A 11 5.89 15.44 -11.16
C ALA A 11 5.43 16.22 -12.42
N ALA A 12 4.86 15.52 -13.41
CA ALA A 12 4.44 16.12 -14.68
C ALA A 12 3.03 16.72 -14.59
N GLU A 13 2.10 16.02 -13.94
CA GLU A 13 0.68 16.34 -13.88
C GLU A 13 0.12 16.14 -12.46
N PRO A 14 0.58 16.91 -11.46
CA PRO A 14 0.23 16.70 -10.06
C PRO A 14 -1.27 16.80 -9.77
N GLY A 15 -2.02 17.55 -10.58
CA GLY A 15 -3.46 17.76 -10.44
C GLY A 15 -4.33 16.68 -11.07
N LEU A 16 -3.77 15.75 -11.84
CA LEU A 16 -4.54 14.65 -12.42
C LEU A 16 -5.11 13.76 -11.32
N THR A 17 -6.38 13.35 -11.43
CA THR A 17 -7.04 12.46 -10.46
C THR A 17 -6.47 11.05 -10.56
N ALA A 18 -5.88 10.55 -9.48
CA ALA A 18 -5.36 9.20 -9.38
C ALA A 18 -6.39 8.21 -8.80
N VAL A 19 -7.07 8.62 -7.74
CA VAL A 19 -8.04 7.80 -7.01
C VAL A 19 -9.31 8.60 -6.75
N VAL A 20 -10.46 7.94 -6.89
CA VAL A 20 -11.74 8.40 -6.34
C VAL A 20 -12.11 7.43 -5.24
N ASP A 21 -12.22 7.93 -4.02
CA ASP A 21 -12.54 7.15 -2.83
C ASP A 21 -14.03 6.75 -2.77
N PRO A 22 -14.40 5.74 -1.95
CA PRO A 22 -15.79 5.27 -1.85
C PRO A 22 -16.81 6.34 -1.43
N ASP A 23 -16.38 7.41 -0.79
CA ASP A 23 -17.22 8.56 -0.42
C ASP A 23 -17.30 9.63 -1.53
N GLY A 24 -16.64 9.41 -2.66
CA GLY A 24 -16.56 10.33 -3.79
C GLY A 24 -15.41 11.35 -3.68
N GLY A 25 -14.59 11.30 -2.65
CA GLY A 25 -13.41 12.14 -2.52
C GLY A 25 -12.39 11.86 -3.60
N GLU A 26 -11.89 12.90 -4.28
CA GLU A 26 -10.86 12.78 -5.31
C GLU A 26 -9.47 13.04 -4.75
N VAL A 27 -8.53 12.13 -5.02
CA VAL A 27 -7.13 12.25 -4.64
C VAL A 27 -6.27 12.35 -5.91
N SER A 28 -5.52 13.45 -6.03
CA SER A 28 -4.66 13.68 -7.18
C SER A 28 -3.38 12.83 -7.13
N TYR A 29 -2.71 12.68 -8.27
CA TYR A 29 -1.39 12.04 -8.36
C TYR A 29 -0.37 12.70 -7.44
N GLY A 30 -0.36 14.05 -7.39
CA GLY A 30 0.52 14.80 -6.50
C GLY A 30 0.25 14.48 -5.02
N SER A 31 -1.02 14.45 -4.63
CA SER A 31 -1.42 14.15 -3.24
C SER A 31 -1.11 12.70 -2.85
N LEU A 32 -1.39 11.74 -3.75
CA LEU A 32 -1.10 10.32 -3.51
C LEU A 32 0.40 10.06 -3.39
N ALA A 33 1.22 10.62 -4.28
CA ALA A 33 2.67 10.50 -4.23
C ALA A 33 3.25 11.12 -2.96
N ALA A 34 2.78 12.32 -2.58
CA ALA A 34 3.20 12.98 -1.36
C ALA A 34 2.84 12.17 -0.10
N ALA A 35 1.65 11.55 -0.05
CA ALA A 35 1.28 10.65 1.05
C ALA A 35 2.17 9.41 1.10
N ALA A 36 2.43 8.77 -0.04
CA ALA A 36 3.34 7.63 -0.14
C ALA A 36 4.77 7.99 0.32
N ASP A 37 5.26 9.17 -0.05
CA ASP A 37 6.58 9.66 0.37
C ASP A 37 6.64 9.87 1.89
N ARG A 38 5.63 10.52 2.47
CA ARG A 38 5.56 10.75 3.93
C ARG A 38 5.52 9.43 4.71
N TYR A 39 4.63 8.51 4.32
CA TYR A 39 4.52 7.20 4.97
C TYR A 39 5.81 6.39 4.83
N GLY A 40 6.43 6.41 3.66
CA GLY A 40 7.71 5.74 3.43
C GLY A 40 8.82 6.27 4.34
N ARG A 41 8.95 7.59 4.48
CA ARG A 41 9.92 8.20 5.40
C ARG A 41 9.60 7.88 6.86
N GLY A 42 8.34 7.97 7.26
CA GLY A 42 7.92 7.64 8.61
C GLY A 42 8.30 6.21 8.99
N LEU A 43 8.04 5.25 8.11
CA LEU A 43 8.43 3.85 8.31
C LEU A 43 9.96 3.69 8.39
N GLN A 44 10.73 4.40 7.56
CA GLN A 44 12.20 4.37 7.63
C GLN A 44 12.72 5.01 8.92
N ALA A 45 12.12 6.11 9.37
CA ALA A 45 12.47 6.78 10.64
C ALA A 45 12.21 5.88 11.85
N MET A 46 11.18 5.03 11.80
CA MET A 46 10.94 3.98 12.80
C MET A 46 11.96 2.83 12.76
N GLY A 47 12.85 2.82 11.80
CA GLY A 47 13.91 1.81 11.65
C GLY A 47 13.57 0.67 10.70
N LEU A 48 12.46 0.71 9.95
CA LEU A 48 12.21 -0.30 8.92
C LEU A 48 13.24 -0.19 7.79
N ARG A 49 13.65 -1.33 7.27
CA ARG A 49 14.67 -1.46 6.22
C ARG A 49 14.13 -2.35 5.09
N PRO A 50 14.70 -2.28 3.88
CA PRO A 50 14.35 -3.19 2.79
C PRO A 50 14.32 -4.66 3.27
N GLY A 51 13.23 -5.35 2.97
CA GLY A 51 12.98 -6.71 3.43
C GLY A 51 12.12 -6.83 4.70
N ASP A 52 11.86 -5.74 5.43
CA ASP A 52 10.92 -5.75 6.53
C ASP A 52 9.46 -5.75 6.03
N SER A 53 8.53 -6.12 6.90
CA SER A 53 7.11 -6.23 6.54
C SER A 53 6.26 -5.20 7.30
N VAL A 54 5.22 -4.72 6.64
CA VAL A 54 4.13 -3.93 7.22
C VAL A 54 2.78 -4.61 6.93
N VAL A 55 2.01 -4.89 7.98
CA VAL A 55 0.65 -5.45 7.86
C VAL A 55 -0.35 -4.31 7.73
N VAL A 56 -1.28 -4.43 6.78
CA VAL A 56 -2.24 -3.37 6.46
C VAL A 56 -3.66 -3.92 6.43
N LEU A 57 -4.47 -3.47 7.38
CA LEU A 57 -5.90 -3.76 7.51
C LEU A 57 -6.69 -2.47 7.27
N LEU A 58 -6.80 -2.06 6.03
CA LEU A 58 -7.52 -0.86 5.61
C LEU A 58 -8.67 -1.23 4.65
N PRO A 59 -9.76 -0.45 4.63
CA PRO A 59 -10.76 -0.58 3.58
C PRO A 59 -10.17 -0.17 2.23
N ASN A 60 -10.90 -0.45 1.13
CA ASN A 60 -10.57 0.15 -0.16
C ASN A 60 -10.51 1.66 -0.02
N GLY A 61 -9.44 2.28 -0.51
CA GLY A 61 -9.28 3.74 -0.42
C GLY A 61 -7.86 4.20 -0.70
N SER A 62 -7.73 5.50 -0.81
CA SER A 62 -6.48 6.19 -1.09
C SER A 62 -5.41 5.97 -0.01
N ASP A 63 -5.80 5.81 1.26
CA ASP A 63 -4.85 5.49 2.35
C ASP A 63 -4.17 4.15 2.14
N LEU A 64 -4.93 3.12 1.69
CA LEU A 64 -4.35 1.82 1.37
C LEU A 64 -3.39 1.92 0.19
N MET A 65 -3.77 2.67 -0.85
CA MET A 65 -2.90 2.87 -2.01
C MET A 65 -1.66 3.69 -1.68
N ALA A 66 -1.76 4.72 -0.84
CA ALA A 66 -0.60 5.48 -0.36
C ALA A 66 0.35 4.59 0.44
N MET A 67 -0.17 3.74 1.33
CA MET A 67 0.63 2.77 2.09
C MET A 67 1.26 1.71 1.18
N TYR A 68 0.52 1.24 0.16
CA TYR A 68 1.04 0.34 -0.86
C TYR A 68 2.26 0.96 -1.56
N PHE A 69 2.11 2.18 -2.09
CA PHE A 69 3.21 2.85 -2.79
C PHE A 69 4.37 3.21 -1.84
N ALA A 70 4.09 3.55 -0.58
CA ALA A 70 5.12 3.73 0.44
C ALA A 70 5.99 2.48 0.61
N ALA A 71 5.36 1.31 0.74
CA ALA A 71 6.07 0.03 0.83
C ALA A 71 6.81 -0.31 -0.47
N MET A 72 6.16 -0.08 -1.64
CA MET A 72 6.76 -0.37 -2.95
C MET A 72 8.00 0.48 -3.25
N GLN A 73 8.12 1.70 -2.73
CA GLN A 73 9.31 2.53 -2.96
C GLN A 73 10.42 2.34 -1.92
N THR A 74 10.12 1.74 -0.77
CA THR A 74 11.08 1.60 0.34
C THR A 74 11.60 0.17 0.55
N GLY A 75 11.30 -0.74 -0.39
CA GLY A 75 11.76 -2.13 -0.33
C GLY A 75 11.05 -2.96 0.74
N LEU A 76 9.90 -2.53 1.21
CA LEU A 76 9.16 -3.25 2.23
C LEU A 76 8.23 -4.31 1.61
N TYR A 77 7.89 -5.31 2.41
CA TYR A 77 6.78 -6.18 2.11
C TYR A 77 5.51 -5.59 2.69
N ILE A 78 4.51 -5.30 1.83
CA ILE A 78 3.16 -4.99 2.30
C ILE A 78 2.36 -6.28 2.40
N VAL A 79 1.70 -6.48 3.55
CA VAL A 79 0.81 -7.62 3.83
C VAL A 79 -0.62 -7.10 3.93
N PRO A 80 -1.37 -7.03 2.82
CA PRO A 80 -2.77 -6.64 2.86
C PRO A 80 -3.61 -7.74 3.49
N VAL A 81 -4.48 -7.36 4.43
CA VAL A 81 -5.27 -8.27 5.25
C VAL A 81 -6.72 -8.32 4.79
N ASN A 82 -7.25 -9.52 4.66
CA ASN A 82 -8.68 -9.72 4.49
C ASN A 82 -9.41 -9.24 5.76
N TRP A 83 -10.25 -8.23 5.62
CA TRP A 83 -10.99 -7.62 6.74
C TRP A 83 -12.10 -8.49 7.34
N HIS A 84 -12.38 -9.66 6.75
CA HIS A 84 -13.26 -10.66 7.35
C HIS A 84 -12.56 -11.56 8.37
N LEU A 85 -11.24 -11.46 8.51
CA LEU A 85 -10.47 -12.17 9.51
C LEU A 85 -10.73 -11.58 10.90
N VAL A 86 -10.73 -12.45 11.92
CA VAL A 86 -10.85 -12.03 13.31
C VAL A 86 -9.48 -11.71 13.93
N GLY A 87 -9.46 -11.00 15.05
CA GLY A 87 -8.23 -10.52 15.69
C GLY A 87 -7.12 -11.58 15.85
N PRO A 88 -7.38 -12.79 16.36
CA PRO A 88 -6.36 -13.84 16.47
C PRO A 88 -5.78 -14.32 15.14
N GLU A 89 -6.57 -14.31 14.05
CA GLU A 89 -6.09 -14.67 12.73
C GLU A 89 -5.16 -13.58 12.18
N ILE A 90 -5.52 -12.32 12.39
CA ILE A 90 -4.68 -11.18 11.99
C ILE A 90 -3.39 -11.14 12.81
N ALA A 91 -3.47 -11.43 14.13
CA ALA A 91 -2.29 -11.55 15.00
C ALA A 91 -1.32 -12.64 14.49
N TYR A 92 -1.86 -13.75 13.97
CA TYR A 92 -1.05 -14.77 13.31
C TYR A 92 -0.32 -14.21 12.08
N LEU A 93 -0.99 -13.42 11.22
CA LEU A 93 -0.35 -12.81 10.05
C LEU A 93 0.75 -11.83 10.46
N ILE A 94 0.54 -11.05 11.51
CA ILE A 94 1.56 -10.12 12.05
C ILE A 94 2.80 -10.89 12.50
N ALA A 95 2.61 -11.96 13.26
CA ALA A 95 3.70 -12.78 13.79
C ALA A 95 4.44 -13.54 12.67
N ASP A 96 3.70 -14.22 11.77
CA ASP A 96 4.25 -15.06 10.70
C ASP A 96 4.99 -14.24 9.64
N SER A 97 4.49 -13.04 9.31
CA SER A 97 5.17 -12.12 8.40
C SER A 97 6.39 -11.43 9.01
N GLY A 98 6.56 -11.49 10.32
CA GLY A 98 7.55 -10.72 11.05
C GLY A 98 7.36 -9.22 10.91
N ALA A 99 6.09 -8.77 10.86
CA ALA A 99 5.77 -7.38 10.63
C ALA A 99 6.33 -6.47 11.74
N LYS A 100 6.92 -5.35 11.33
CA LYS A 100 7.45 -4.31 12.23
C LYS A 100 6.50 -3.14 12.42
N ALA A 101 5.45 -3.06 11.62
CA ALA A 101 4.38 -2.08 11.76
C ALA A 101 3.03 -2.69 11.38
N PHE A 102 1.98 -2.18 12.01
CA PHE A 102 0.59 -2.53 11.71
C PHE A 102 -0.22 -1.26 11.48
N VAL A 103 -0.85 -1.17 10.32
CA VAL A 103 -1.68 -0.04 9.91
C VAL A 103 -3.12 -0.52 9.76
N THR A 104 -4.07 0.18 10.37
CA THR A 104 -5.48 -0.19 10.35
C THR A 104 -6.41 1.03 10.26
N SER A 105 -7.70 0.81 10.37
CA SER A 105 -8.74 1.84 10.44
C SER A 105 -9.63 1.56 11.66
N SER A 106 -10.17 2.63 12.26
CA SER A 106 -11.16 2.55 13.35
C SER A 106 -12.39 1.71 12.99
N ARG A 107 -12.66 1.54 11.70
CA ARG A 107 -13.67 0.60 11.19
C ARG A 107 -13.46 -0.84 11.67
N PHE A 108 -12.20 -1.22 11.93
CA PHE A 108 -11.81 -2.57 12.34
C PHE A 108 -11.23 -2.62 13.76
N ALA A 109 -11.58 -1.65 14.61
CA ALA A 109 -10.98 -1.44 15.94
C ALA A 109 -10.96 -2.70 16.80
N GLU A 110 -12.07 -3.43 16.88
CA GLU A 110 -12.20 -4.64 17.71
C GLU A 110 -11.14 -5.70 17.33
N ALA A 111 -11.05 -6.04 16.05
CA ALA A 111 -10.07 -7.00 15.56
C ALA A 111 -8.64 -6.45 15.64
N ALA A 112 -8.46 -5.16 15.41
CA ALA A 112 -7.14 -4.51 15.39
C ALA A 112 -6.51 -4.44 16.78
N VAL A 113 -7.27 -4.18 17.84
CA VAL A 113 -6.76 -4.16 19.23
C VAL A 113 -6.17 -5.51 19.58
N ILE A 114 -6.92 -6.60 19.35
CA ILE A 114 -6.44 -7.97 19.60
C ILE A 114 -5.22 -8.30 18.74
N ALA A 115 -5.29 -7.98 17.45
CA ALA A 115 -4.21 -8.30 16.50
C ALA A 115 -2.90 -7.58 16.83
N GLY A 116 -2.99 -6.32 17.26
CA GLY A 116 -1.84 -5.47 17.50
C GLY A 116 -1.09 -5.74 18.81
N GLU A 117 -1.60 -6.56 19.74
CA GLU A 117 -1.02 -6.75 21.08
C GLU A 117 0.47 -7.13 21.08
N SER A 118 0.92 -7.88 20.07
CA SER A 118 2.31 -8.32 19.94
C SER A 118 3.29 -7.22 19.52
N LEU A 119 2.78 -6.08 19.01
CA LEU A 119 3.59 -4.95 18.59
C LEU A 119 3.57 -3.84 19.66
N PRO A 120 4.64 -3.04 19.80
CA PRO A 120 4.60 -1.87 20.66
C PRO A 120 3.62 -0.82 20.10
N ALA A 121 3.05 0.02 20.97
CA ALA A 121 2.11 1.07 20.57
C ALA A 121 2.70 2.04 19.52
N SER A 122 4.03 2.26 19.56
CA SER A 122 4.75 3.07 18.57
C SER A 122 4.82 2.46 17.16
N ALA A 123 4.43 1.19 17.00
CA ALA A 123 4.40 0.50 15.71
C ALA A 123 2.97 0.20 15.22
N ARG A 124 1.96 0.73 15.90
CA ARG A 124 0.54 0.55 15.55
C ARG A 124 -0.04 1.88 15.11
N PHE A 125 -0.64 1.93 13.94
CA PHE A 125 -1.19 3.14 13.33
C PHE A 125 -2.62 2.94 12.90
N SER A 126 -3.45 3.99 13.02
CA SER A 126 -4.84 3.93 12.58
C SER A 126 -5.30 5.19 11.83
N VAL A 127 -6.15 4.98 10.85
CA VAL A 127 -7.05 5.99 10.30
C VAL A 127 -8.27 6.03 11.22
N GLY A 128 -8.52 7.16 11.84
CA GLY A 128 -9.47 7.30 12.95
C GLY A 128 -8.88 6.82 14.28
N GLU A 129 -9.60 7.08 15.36
CA GLU A 129 -9.11 6.85 16.72
C GLU A 129 -9.30 5.39 17.16
N ILE A 130 -8.23 4.78 17.64
CA ILE A 130 -8.21 3.48 18.32
C ILE A 130 -7.29 3.61 19.54
N GLU A 131 -7.74 3.18 20.71
CA GLU A 131 -6.92 3.19 21.91
C GLU A 131 -5.67 2.31 21.73
N GLY A 132 -4.50 2.85 22.08
CA GLY A 132 -3.20 2.16 21.92
C GLY A 132 -2.62 2.19 20.51
N PHE A 133 -3.22 2.96 19.59
CA PHE A 133 -2.69 3.19 18.25
C PHE A 133 -2.30 4.66 18.07
N GLN A 134 -1.25 4.90 17.29
CA GLN A 134 -0.89 6.24 16.82
C GLN A 134 -1.80 6.63 15.64
N PRO A 135 -2.16 7.90 15.45
CA PRO A 135 -2.79 8.32 14.21
C PRO A 135 -1.87 8.04 13.02
N LEU A 136 -2.41 7.59 11.89
CA LEU A 136 -1.60 7.32 10.69
C LEU A 136 -0.81 8.56 10.24
N SER A 137 -1.36 9.75 10.45
CA SER A 137 -0.68 11.04 10.21
C SER A 137 0.58 11.26 11.04
N SER A 138 0.81 10.50 12.10
CA SER A 138 2.08 10.58 12.85
C SER A 138 3.29 10.11 12.05
N LEU A 139 3.09 9.32 11.00
CA LEU A 139 4.14 8.98 10.03
C LEU A 139 4.57 10.20 9.19
N ASP A 140 3.75 11.25 9.14
CA ASP A 140 4.06 12.50 8.41
C ASP A 140 5.13 13.35 9.11
N ALA A 141 5.42 13.09 10.39
CA ALA A 141 6.32 13.89 11.21
C ALA A 141 7.81 13.72 10.88
N ALA A 142 8.17 12.81 9.97
CA ALA A 142 9.57 12.60 9.60
C ALA A 142 10.06 13.72 8.66
N GLU A 143 10.94 14.57 9.15
CA GLU A 143 11.73 15.52 8.35
C GLU A 143 12.98 14.84 7.76
N PRO A 144 13.50 15.24 6.60
CA PRO A 144 13.06 16.32 5.71
C PRO A 144 11.86 15.95 4.83
N VAL A 145 11.18 16.97 4.25
CA VAL A 145 10.10 16.78 3.27
C VAL A 145 10.68 16.28 1.95
N GLY A 146 10.06 15.29 1.32
CA GLY A 146 10.47 14.74 0.02
C GLY A 146 10.41 13.21 -0.03
N ARG A 147 11.07 12.62 -1.01
CA ARG A 147 11.14 11.17 -1.17
C ARG A 147 11.96 10.51 -0.04
N PRO A 148 11.70 9.24 0.29
CA PRO A 148 12.54 8.48 1.22
C PRO A 148 14.01 8.44 0.79
N ASP A 149 14.94 8.42 1.77
CA ASP A 149 16.38 8.39 1.51
C ASP A 149 16.84 7.10 0.81
N ILE A 150 16.25 5.96 1.24
CA ILE A 150 16.54 4.66 0.64
C ILE A 150 15.33 4.26 -0.20
N ARG A 151 15.53 4.19 -1.53
CA ARG A 151 14.51 3.76 -2.46
C ARG A 151 14.96 2.48 -3.16
N THR A 152 14.12 1.46 -3.08
CA THR A 152 14.25 0.20 -3.80
C THR A 152 12.88 -0.47 -3.89
N ALA A 153 12.65 -1.25 -4.94
CA ALA A 153 11.36 -1.88 -5.17
C ALA A 153 10.98 -2.86 -4.07
N GLY A 154 9.84 -2.63 -3.43
CA GLY A 154 9.19 -3.54 -2.51
C GLY A 154 8.33 -4.58 -3.20
N ALA A 155 7.60 -5.37 -2.43
CA ALA A 155 6.71 -6.39 -2.97
C ALA A 155 5.50 -6.64 -2.05
N PRO A 156 4.33 -7.03 -2.59
CA PRO A 156 3.28 -7.57 -1.77
C PRO A 156 3.65 -8.97 -1.26
N MET A 157 3.42 -9.22 0.03
CA MET A 157 3.47 -10.54 0.64
C MET A 157 2.04 -10.99 0.93
N LEU A 158 1.57 -11.93 0.15
CA LEU A 158 0.17 -12.34 0.15
C LEU A 158 0.01 -13.66 0.88
N TYR A 159 -1.08 -13.78 1.62
CA TYR A 159 -1.44 -15.01 2.31
C TYR A 159 -2.47 -15.78 1.51
N THR A 160 -2.16 -17.05 1.25
CA THR A 160 -3.07 -17.99 0.58
C THR A 160 -3.59 -19.01 1.57
N SER A 161 -4.81 -19.52 1.37
CA SER A 161 -5.35 -20.63 2.13
C SER A 161 -4.44 -21.84 1.94
N GLY A 162 -3.60 -22.13 2.93
CA GLY A 162 -2.73 -23.31 2.90
C GLY A 162 -3.53 -24.59 2.98
N THR A 163 -3.10 -25.64 2.28
CA THR A 163 -3.67 -26.99 2.35
C THR A 163 -3.58 -27.62 3.75
N THR A 164 -2.82 -27.01 4.65
CA THR A 164 -2.55 -27.48 6.05
C THR A 164 -3.35 -26.73 7.10
N GLY A 165 -4.36 -25.94 6.74
CA GLY A 165 -5.28 -25.27 7.66
C GLY A 165 -4.84 -23.88 8.15
N ARG A 166 -3.56 -23.48 8.04
CA ARG A 166 -3.13 -22.11 8.32
C ARG A 166 -2.67 -21.41 7.03
N PRO A 167 -3.03 -20.13 6.83
CA PRO A 167 -2.55 -19.36 5.68
C PRO A 167 -1.02 -19.31 5.65
N LYS A 168 -0.45 -19.38 4.45
CA LYS A 168 1.00 -19.24 4.23
C LYS A 168 1.29 -17.97 3.46
N GLY A 169 2.24 -17.17 3.96
CA GLY A 169 2.73 -15.98 3.29
C GLY A 169 3.63 -16.33 2.11
N VAL A 170 3.32 -15.79 0.94
CA VAL A 170 4.18 -15.91 -0.25
C VAL A 170 5.12 -14.73 -0.30
N ARG A 171 6.35 -14.94 0.14
CA ARG A 171 7.41 -13.93 0.15
C ARG A 171 8.32 -14.14 -1.06
N ARG A 172 8.20 -13.26 -2.07
CA ARG A 172 9.08 -13.26 -3.24
C ARG A 172 10.36 -12.49 -2.94
N ALA A 173 11.49 -12.90 -3.52
CA ALA A 173 12.74 -12.14 -3.39
C ALA A 173 12.56 -10.73 -3.96
N LEU A 174 13.06 -9.72 -3.24
CA LEU A 174 13.12 -8.35 -3.75
C LEU A 174 14.14 -8.25 -4.86
N THR A 175 13.81 -7.48 -5.90
CA THR A 175 14.66 -7.36 -7.10
C THR A 175 15.83 -6.41 -6.92
N GLY A 176 15.74 -5.47 -5.96
CA GLY A 176 16.68 -4.36 -5.82
C GLY A 176 16.56 -3.29 -6.91
N ALA A 177 15.53 -3.38 -7.77
CA ALA A 177 15.29 -2.42 -8.85
C ALA A 177 14.91 -1.04 -8.29
N ASP A 178 15.10 0.00 -9.09
CA ASP A 178 14.53 1.32 -8.80
C ASP A 178 13.00 1.23 -8.91
N PRO A 179 12.23 1.69 -7.90
CA PRO A 179 10.78 1.66 -7.95
C PRO A 179 10.19 2.47 -9.12
N ASP A 180 10.91 3.44 -9.66
CA ASP A 180 10.47 4.21 -10.82
C ASP A 180 10.58 3.41 -12.14
N ASP A 181 11.40 2.35 -12.19
CA ASP A 181 11.55 1.48 -13.36
C ASP A 181 10.54 0.31 -13.39
N VAL A 182 9.98 -0.05 -12.24
CA VAL A 182 9.05 -1.19 -12.10
C VAL A 182 7.82 -1.08 -13.01
N PRO A 183 7.19 0.10 -13.18
CA PRO A 183 6.00 0.23 -14.02
C PRO A 183 6.19 -0.19 -15.47
N ALA A 184 7.39 -0.05 -16.02
CA ALA A 184 7.68 -0.42 -17.40
C ALA A 184 7.42 -1.90 -17.70
N ALA A 185 7.63 -2.78 -16.72
CA ALA A 185 7.34 -4.21 -16.85
C ALA A 185 5.83 -4.51 -17.01
N GLY A 186 4.96 -3.61 -16.53
CA GLY A 186 3.51 -3.73 -16.65
C GLY A 186 2.96 -3.44 -18.04
N ILE A 187 3.73 -2.75 -18.89
CA ILE A 187 3.30 -2.33 -20.24
C ILE A 187 2.89 -3.55 -21.08
N TRP A 188 3.72 -4.59 -21.06
CA TRP A 188 3.40 -5.85 -21.75
C TRP A 188 2.09 -6.46 -21.26
N PHE A 189 1.91 -6.53 -19.94
CA PHE A 189 0.73 -7.19 -19.35
C PHE A 189 -0.57 -6.43 -19.67
N PHE A 190 -0.58 -5.12 -19.49
CA PHE A 190 -1.75 -4.31 -19.84
C PHE A 190 -1.99 -4.22 -21.34
N GLY A 191 -0.94 -4.30 -22.14
CA GLY A 191 -1.04 -4.37 -23.61
C GLY A 191 -1.84 -5.56 -24.12
N ILE A 192 -1.93 -6.68 -23.36
CA ILE A 192 -2.80 -7.83 -23.69
C ILE A 192 -4.28 -7.42 -23.70
N PHE A 193 -4.65 -6.44 -22.89
CA PHE A 193 -6.01 -5.91 -22.78
C PHE A 193 -6.20 -4.60 -23.57
N ASP A 194 -5.26 -4.26 -24.46
CA ASP A 194 -5.19 -3.00 -25.22
C ASP A 194 -5.20 -1.73 -24.32
N LEU A 195 -4.80 -1.85 -23.06
CA LEU A 195 -4.63 -0.74 -22.13
C LEU A 195 -3.24 -0.13 -22.31
N LYS A 196 -3.18 1.18 -22.47
CA LYS A 196 -1.92 1.92 -22.74
C LYS A 196 -1.72 3.02 -21.70
N PRO A 197 -0.48 3.37 -21.38
CA PRO A 197 -0.24 4.52 -20.52
C PRO A 197 -0.88 5.79 -21.12
N PHE A 198 -1.56 6.56 -20.28
CA PHE A 198 -2.19 7.85 -20.60
C PHE A 198 -3.29 7.80 -21.67
N ASP A 199 -3.98 6.67 -21.85
CA ASP A 199 -5.09 6.54 -22.79
C ASP A 199 -6.44 7.04 -22.23
N GLY A 200 -6.45 7.59 -21.02
CA GLY A 200 -7.63 8.16 -20.37
C GLY A 200 -8.59 7.12 -19.75
N HIS A 201 -8.14 5.89 -19.58
CA HIS A 201 -8.94 4.85 -18.93
C HIS A 201 -9.32 5.22 -17.50
N VAL A 202 -10.54 4.84 -17.11
CA VAL A 202 -11.04 4.86 -15.74
C VAL A 202 -11.26 3.44 -15.28
N HIS A 203 -10.53 3.02 -14.23
CA HIS A 203 -10.60 1.70 -13.66
C HIS A 203 -11.61 1.67 -12.50
N LEU A 204 -12.76 1.05 -12.69
CA LEU A 204 -13.71 0.80 -11.61
C LEU A 204 -13.32 -0.46 -10.84
N CYS A 205 -12.98 -0.30 -9.55
CA CYS A 205 -12.60 -1.37 -8.65
C CYS A 205 -13.72 -1.65 -7.64
N GLY A 206 -14.56 -2.65 -7.92
CA GLY A 206 -15.64 -3.10 -7.04
C GLY A 206 -15.26 -4.33 -6.18
N SER A 207 -14.00 -4.68 -6.10
CA SER A 207 -13.51 -5.83 -5.32
C SER A 207 -12.49 -5.41 -4.27
N PRO A 208 -12.35 -6.20 -3.17
CA PRO A 208 -11.42 -5.83 -2.10
C PRO A 208 -9.94 -5.81 -2.55
N LEU A 209 -9.25 -4.74 -2.21
CA LEU A 209 -7.83 -4.54 -2.54
C LEU A 209 -6.88 -5.51 -1.82
N TYR A 210 -7.32 -6.24 -0.80
CA TYR A 210 -6.50 -7.29 -0.21
C TYR A 210 -6.31 -8.51 -1.12
N HIS A 211 -7.08 -8.62 -2.21
CA HIS A 211 -6.86 -9.66 -3.23
C HIS A 211 -5.75 -9.26 -4.20
N THR A 212 -4.81 -10.17 -4.44
CA THR A 212 -3.62 -9.96 -5.29
C THR A 212 -3.93 -9.36 -6.64
N ALA A 213 -4.86 -9.97 -7.39
CA ALA A 213 -5.18 -9.52 -8.73
C ALA A 213 -5.75 -8.11 -8.71
N VAL A 214 -6.69 -7.84 -7.79
CA VAL A 214 -7.34 -6.53 -7.63
C VAL A 214 -6.31 -5.46 -7.32
N LEU A 215 -5.47 -5.68 -6.30
CA LEU A 215 -4.43 -4.74 -5.91
C LEU A 215 -3.44 -4.44 -7.05
N ASN A 216 -2.99 -5.50 -7.76
CA ASN A 216 -2.05 -5.34 -8.86
C ASN A 216 -2.66 -4.57 -10.04
N PHE A 217 -3.92 -4.83 -10.40
CA PHE A 217 -4.58 -4.11 -11.48
C PHE A 217 -4.79 -2.63 -11.14
N VAL A 218 -5.24 -2.31 -9.91
CA VAL A 218 -5.42 -0.93 -9.46
C VAL A 218 -4.07 -0.21 -9.40
N ALA A 219 -3.06 -0.82 -8.78
CA ALA A 219 -1.73 -0.22 -8.69
C ALA A 219 -1.12 0.05 -10.08
N LEU A 220 -1.28 -0.88 -11.02
CA LEU A 220 -0.77 -0.72 -12.37
C LEU A 220 -1.56 0.34 -13.15
N SER A 221 -2.90 0.42 -12.97
CA SER A 221 -3.73 1.48 -13.55
C SER A 221 -3.25 2.87 -13.10
N ILE A 222 -3.00 3.05 -11.79
CA ILE A 222 -2.45 4.29 -11.26
C ILE A 222 -1.07 4.57 -11.86
N GLN A 223 -0.19 3.58 -11.97
CA GLN A 223 1.13 3.76 -12.58
C GLN A 223 1.07 4.09 -14.08
N PHE A 224 -0.06 3.83 -14.73
CA PHE A 224 -0.28 4.13 -16.15
C PHE A 224 -0.94 5.49 -16.42
N GLY A 225 -1.24 6.27 -15.40
CA GLY A 225 -1.89 7.57 -15.54
C GLY A 225 -3.41 7.47 -15.64
N HIS A 226 -3.99 6.33 -15.24
CA HIS A 226 -5.44 6.13 -15.23
C HIS A 226 -6.03 6.57 -13.88
N THR A 227 -7.30 6.98 -13.89
CA THR A 227 -8.06 7.20 -12.65
C THR A 227 -8.63 5.87 -12.15
N SER A 228 -8.43 5.56 -10.87
CA SER A 228 -9.03 4.38 -10.23
C SER A 228 -10.16 4.80 -9.31
N VAL A 229 -11.39 4.33 -9.59
CA VAL A 229 -12.58 4.54 -8.76
C VAL A 229 -12.75 3.34 -7.85
N LEU A 230 -12.62 3.55 -6.55
CA LEU A 230 -12.71 2.50 -5.53
C LEU A 230 -14.10 2.49 -4.88
N THR A 231 -14.65 1.30 -4.59
CA THR A 231 -15.97 1.15 -3.95
C THR A 231 -15.91 0.21 -2.76
#